data_3f5ce40985941654b25de14a92de09b5
#
_entry.id   3f5ce40985941654b25de14a92de09b5
#
_cell.length_a   1.000
_cell.length_b   1.000
_cell.length_c   1.000
_cell.angle_alpha   90.00
_cell.angle_beta   90.00
_cell.angle_gamma   90.00
#
_symmetry.space_group_name_H-M   'P 1'
#
loop_
_entity.id
_entity.type
_entity.pdbx_description
1 polymer ?
#
loop_
_entity_poly.entity_id
_entity_poly.type
_entity_poly.pdbx_seq_one_letter_code
_entity_poly.pdbx_strand_id
1 'polypeptide(L)'
;MRKIILYFAALMISVSCGIYKKYERPENVVADSTLFGEIVTDTTSLASIAWQELFTDPQLQSLIQTALDNNTDLKKAQLSVEQAYEGLRMARLAYIPTIGFAPQGSVGNFNSSFLDGGINTGAAWNWTVPFTASWEVDIFGKLTNRKRQAKVNYDMAGD
;
A
#
# COMPACT_ATOMS: atom_id res chain seq x y z
N MET A 1 29.24 -33.12 21.61
CA MET A 1 27.85 -33.38 21.26
C MET A 1 26.97 -32.14 21.38
N ARG A 2 26.91 -31.41 22.51
CA ARG A 2 26.09 -30.18 22.67
C ARG A 2 26.34 -29.08 21.58
N LYS A 3 27.60 -28.85 21.19
CA LYS A 3 27.97 -27.85 20.16
C LYS A 3 27.49 -28.24 18.76
N ILE A 4 27.50 -29.56 18.43
CA ILE A 4 27.05 -30.08 17.13
C ILE A 4 25.52 -29.92 17.00
N ILE A 5 24.80 -30.16 18.10
CA ILE A 5 23.31 -29.97 18.14
C ILE A 5 22.96 -28.50 17.96
N LEU A 6 23.72 -27.58 18.54
CA LEU A 6 23.52 -26.13 18.36
C LEU A 6 23.76 -25.67 16.91
N TYR A 7 24.79 -26.19 16.25
CA TYR A 7 25.07 -25.88 14.84
C TYR A 7 23.97 -26.46 13.91
N PHE A 8 23.48 -27.69 14.21
CA PHE A 8 22.41 -28.30 13.43
C PHE A 8 21.07 -27.57 13.60
N ALA A 9 20.75 -27.10 14.83
CA ALA A 9 19.58 -26.27 15.09
C ALA A 9 19.68 -24.90 14.39
N ALA A 10 20.83 -24.27 14.38
CA ALA A 10 21.08 -23.02 13.67
C ALA A 10 20.96 -23.18 12.14
N LEU A 11 21.43 -24.32 11.60
CA LEU A 11 21.33 -24.64 10.16
C LEU A 11 19.87 -24.88 9.73
N MET A 12 19.05 -25.53 10.57
CA MET A 12 17.63 -25.77 10.30
C MET A 12 16.81 -24.47 10.28
N ILE A 13 17.18 -23.46 11.05
CA ILE A 13 16.50 -22.16 11.09
C ILE A 13 16.78 -21.36 9.80
N SER A 14 17.94 -21.53 9.18
CA SER A 14 18.34 -20.79 7.97
C SER A 14 17.67 -21.30 6.67
N VAL A 15 17.07 -22.48 6.63
CA VAL A 15 16.44 -23.04 5.43
C VAL A 15 14.97 -22.60 5.25
N SER A 16 14.38 -21.97 6.26
CA SER A 16 12.93 -21.63 6.27
C SER A 16 12.55 -20.37 5.48
N CYS A 17 13.47 -19.64 4.87
CA CYS A 17 13.20 -18.33 4.28
C CYS A 17 12.63 -18.35 2.84
N GLY A 18 12.29 -19.49 2.27
CA GLY A 18 11.89 -19.61 0.85
C GLY A 18 10.46 -20.09 0.58
N ILE A 19 9.53 -19.98 1.52
CA ILE A 19 8.19 -20.60 1.43
C ILE A 19 7.27 -19.94 0.38
N TYR A 20 7.54 -18.70 -0.04
CA TYR A 20 6.69 -17.99 -0.98
C TYR A 20 7.31 -17.97 -2.38
N LYS A 21 6.73 -18.74 -3.32
CA LYS A 21 7.03 -18.57 -4.75
C LYS A 21 6.60 -17.19 -5.20
N LYS A 22 7.46 -16.51 -5.97
CA LYS A 22 7.09 -15.31 -6.69
C LYS A 22 5.92 -15.65 -7.62
N TYR A 23 4.85 -14.85 -7.56
CA TYR A 23 3.77 -14.99 -8.54
C TYR A 23 4.32 -14.68 -9.93
N GLU A 24 4.14 -15.63 -10.84
CA GLU A 24 4.40 -15.47 -12.26
C GLU A 24 3.07 -15.62 -12.97
N ARG A 25 2.73 -14.62 -13.77
CA ARG A 25 1.51 -14.67 -14.60
C ARG A 25 1.66 -15.84 -15.58
N PRO A 26 0.67 -16.75 -15.68
CA PRO A 26 0.71 -17.79 -16.71
C PRO A 26 0.79 -17.15 -18.10
N GLU A 27 1.74 -17.61 -18.92
CA GLU A 27 2.02 -17.01 -20.23
C GLU A 27 0.88 -17.21 -21.26
N ASN A 28 -0.06 -18.12 -21.01
CA ASN A 28 -1.12 -18.49 -21.96
C ASN A 28 -2.53 -18.21 -21.44
N VAL A 29 -2.75 -17.07 -20.76
CA VAL A 29 -4.11 -16.65 -20.32
C VAL A 29 -4.88 -15.98 -21.45
N VAL A 30 -4.20 -15.59 -22.53
CA VAL A 30 -4.87 -15.03 -23.71
C VAL A 30 -5.46 -16.19 -24.50
N ALA A 31 -6.76 -16.13 -24.76
CA ALA A 31 -7.44 -17.12 -25.62
C ALA A 31 -6.63 -17.28 -26.92
N ASP A 32 -6.30 -18.54 -27.23
CA ASP A 32 -5.60 -18.88 -28.44
C ASP A 32 -6.33 -18.26 -29.64
N SER A 33 -5.59 -17.60 -30.52
CA SER A 33 -6.12 -16.98 -31.74
C SER A 33 -6.93 -17.94 -32.63
N THR A 34 -6.81 -19.25 -32.36
CA THR A 34 -7.57 -20.33 -33.04
C THR A 34 -9.01 -20.49 -32.53
N LEU A 35 -9.39 -19.85 -31.41
CA LEU A 35 -10.73 -19.97 -30.80
C LEU A 35 -11.85 -19.40 -31.71
N PHE A 36 -11.51 -18.56 -32.66
CA PHE A 36 -12.46 -17.92 -33.61
C PHE A 36 -12.24 -18.35 -35.08
N GLY A 37 -11.49 -19.41 -35.32
CA GLY A 37 -11.50 -20.17 -36.59
C GLY A 37 -10.56 -19.70 -37.71
N GLU A 38 -10.14 -18.46 -37.80
CA GLU A 38 -9.17 -17.98 -38.79
C GLU A 38 -8.12 -17.06 -38.15
N ILE A 39 -6.85 -17.29 -38.51
CA ILE A 39 -5.77 -16.36 -38.21
C ILE A 39 -5.98 -15.13 -39.09
N VAL A 40 -6.67 -14.12 -38.57
CA VAL A 40 -6.77 -12.83 -39.23
C VAL A 40 -5.38 -12.18 -39.12
N THR A 41 -4.68 -12.12 -40.26
CA THR A 41 -3.36 -11.48 -40.37
C THR A 41 -3.42 -9.96 -40.21
N ASP A 42 -4.62 -9.37 -40.28
CA ASP A 42 -4.85 -7.94 -40.02
C ASP A 42 -5.17 -7.74 -38.54
N THR A 43 -4.16 -7.29 -37.79
CA THR A 43 -4.26 -6.97 -36.36
C THR A 43 -4.75 -5.53 -36.11
N THR A 44 -5.18 -4.79 -37.13
CA THR A 44 -5.79 -3.47 -36.98
C THR A 44 -7.20 -3.63 -36.42
N SER A 45 -7.29 -3.71 -35.10
CA SER A 45 -8.58 -3.71 -34.38
C SER A 45 -9.17 -2.29 -34.41
N LEU A 46 -10.47 -2.19 -34.66
CA LEU A 46 -11.23 -0.94 -34.45
C LEU A 46 -10.99 -0.32 -33.05
N ALA A 47 -10.65 -1.15 -32.07
CA ALA A 47 -10.33 -0.72 -30.71
C ALA A 47 -8.98 0.05 -30.61
N SER A 48 -8.10 -0.05 -31.60
CA SER A 48 -6.83 0.69 -31.65
C SER A 48 -6.93 2.06 -32.32
N ILE A 49 -8.07 2.35 -32.97
CA ILE A 49 -8.30 3.64 -33.63
C ILE A 49 -8.73 4.66 -32.57
N ALA A 50 -8.11 5.83 -32.58
CA ALA A 50 -8.53 6.93 -31.72
C ALA A 50 -9.96 7.36 -32.08
N TRP A 51 -10.80 7.57 -31.05
CA TRP A 51 -12.21 7.93 -31.28
C TRP A 51 -12.39 9.21 -32.13
N GLN A 52 -11.40 10.13 -32.08
CA GLN A 52 -11.38 11.35 -32.89
C GLN A 52 -11.24 11.06 -34.40
N GLU A 53 -10.59 9.95 -34.76
CA GLU A 53 -10.47 9.50 -36.15
C GLU A 53 -11.73 8.78 -36.61
N LEU A 54 -12.44 8.12 -35.68
CA LEU A 54 -13.69 7.42 -35.96
C LEU A 54 -14.86 8.38 -36.13
N PHE A 55 -14.91 9.43 -35.31
CA PHE A 55 -15.96 10.44 -35.34
C PHE A 55 -15.41 11.77 -35.86
N THR A 56 -15.62 12.06 -37.16
CA THR A 56 -15.05 13.23 -37.85
C THR A 56 -15.89 14.49 -37.73
N ASP A 57 -17.12 14.40 -37.19
CA ASP A 57 -18.00 15.56 -36.99
C ASP A 57 -17.50 16.44 -35.84
N PRO A 58 -17.16 17.72 -36.09
CA PRO A 58 -16.64 18.60 -35.02
C PRO A 58 -17.63 18.86 -33.89
N GLN A 59 -18.92 18.87 -34.16
CA GLN A 59 -19.96 19.09 -33.14
C GLN A 59 -20.03 17.87 -32.21
N LEU A 60 -19.99 16.67 -32.78
CA LEU A 60 -19.97 15.42 -32.04
C LEU A 60 -18.71 15.30 -31.19
N GLN A 61 -17.55 15.65 -31.75
CA GLN A 61 -16.29 15.65 -31.00
C GLN A 61 -16.34 16.60 -29.79
N SER A 62 -16.90 17.80 -29.95
CA SER A 62 -17.06 18.75 -28.84
C SER A 62 -17.99 18.22 -27.75
N LEU A 63 -19.09 17.55 -28.14
CA LEU A 63 -20.02 16.94 -27.17
C LEU A 63 -19.37 15.78 -26.42
N ILE A 64 -18.64 14.91 -27.11
CA ILE A 64 -17.91 13.79 -26.48
C ILE A 64 -16.87 14.34 -25.49
N GLN A 65 -16.09 15.35 -25.90
CA GLN A 65 -15.08 15.96 -25.02
C GLN A 65 -15.73 16.59 -23.77
N THR A 66 -16.84 17.31 -23.95
CA THR A 66 -17.59 17.89 -22.82
C THR A 66 -18.13 16.80 -21.88
N ALA A 67 -18.61 15.69 -22.44
CA ALA A 67 -19.07 14.55 -21.65
C ALA A 67 -17.93 13.90 -20.86
N LEU A 68 -16.76 13.72 -21.46
CA LEU A 68 -15.58 13.17 -20.80
C LEU A 68 -15.08 14.08 -19.66
N ASP A 69 -15.00 15.39 -19.91
CA ASP A 69 -14.53 16.37 -18.91
C ASP A 69 -15.47 16.47 -17.70
N ASN A 70 -16.76 16.19 -17.89
CA ASN A 70 -17.76 16.23 -16.85
C ASN A 70 -18.15 14.85 -16.31
N ASN A 71 -17.55 13.78 -16.80
CA ASN A 71 -17.86 12.43 -16.36
C ASN A 71 -17.40 12.20 -14.91
N THR A 72 -18.36 12.04 -14.01
CA THR A 72 -18.09 11.79 -12.59
C THR A 72 -17.50 10.41 -12.34
N ASP A 73 -17.82 9.41 -13.16
CA ASP A 73 -17.30 8.06 -12.97
C ASP A 73 -15.85 7.96 -13.43
N LEU A 74 -15.48 8.67 -14.50
CA LEU A 74 -14.09 8.82 -14.90
C LEU A 74 -13.25 9.51 -13.80
N LYS A 75 -13.79 10.58 -13.20
CA LYS A 75 -13.12 11.26 -12.08
C LYS A 75 -12.97 10.35 -10.86
N LYS A 76 -13.99 9.55 -10.54
CA LYS A 76 -13.87 8.55 -9.45
C LYS A 76 -12.83 7.48 -9.76
N ALA A 77 -12.78 6.99 -11.00
CA ALA A 77 -11.78 6.01 -11.42
C ALA A 77 -10.35 6.59 -11.26
N GLN A 78 -10.12 7.83 -11.71
CA GLN A 78 -8.84 8.51 -11.53
C GLN A 78 -8.46 8.64 -10.05
N LEU A 79 -9.41 9.05 -9.18
CA LEU A 79 -9.17 9.13 -7.74
C LEU A 79 -8.89 7.77 -7.11
N SER A 80 -9.50 6.69 -7.62
CA SER A 80 -9.23 5.32 -7.15
C SER A 80 -7.80 4.89 -7.49
N VAL A 81 -7.30 5.24 -8.68
CA VAL A 81 -5.90 5.00 -9.07
C VAL A 81 -4.94 5.78 -8.16
N GLU A 82 -5.24 7.05 -7.89
CA GLU A 82 -4.44 7.89 -7.01
C GLU A 82 -4.43 7.33 -5.58
N GLN A 83 -5.58 6.90 -5.07
CA GLN A 83 -5.68 6.25 -3.76
C GLN A 83 -4.84 4.97 -3.69
N ALA A 84 -4.86 4.14 -4.73
CA ALA A 84 -4.05 2.92 -4.81
C ALA A 84 -2.55 3.26 -4.86
N TYR A 85 -2.16 4.32 -5.58
CA TYR A 85 -0.77 4.82 -5.61
C TYR A 85 -0.30 5.25 -4.24
N GLU A 86 -1.10 6.04 -3.50
CA GLU A 86 -0.75 6.45 -2.14
C GLU A 86 -0.68 5.25 -1.18
N GLY A 87 -1.53 4.23 -1.37
CA GLY A 87 -1.43 2.95 -0.67
C GLY A 87 -0.08 2.25 -0.89
N LEU A 88 0.40 2.24 -2.14
CA LEU A 88 1.72 1.71 -2.48
C LEU A 88 2.84 2.55 -1.85
N ARG A 89 2.70 3.87 -1.84
CA ARG A 89 3.64 4.79 -1.21
C ARG A 89 3.74 4.55 0.30
N MET A 90 2.61 4.39 0.98
CA MET A 90 2.58 4.04 2.42
C MET A 90 3.27 2.70 2.68
N ALA A 91 3.05 1.69 1.84
CA ALA A 91 3.72 0.39 1.98
C ALA A 91 5.24 0.48 1.79
N ARG A 92 5.73 1.40 0.96
CA ARG A 92 7.18 1.69 0.81
C ARG A 92 7.74 2.41 2.02
N LEU A 93 6.99 3.36 2.57
CA LEU A 93 7.41 4.13 3.76
C LEU A 93 7.41 3.29 5.04
N ALA A 94 6.72 2.15 5.08
CA ALA A 94 6.71 1.25 6.23
C ALA A 94 8.08 0.63 6.58
N TYR A 95 9.07 0.74 5.70
CA TYR A 95 10.46 0.34 5.99
C TYR A 95 11.25 1.40 6.79
N ILE A 96 10.72 2.62 6.90
CA ILE A 96 11.36 3.73 7.61
C ILE A 96 10.87 3.74 9.05
N PRO A 97 11.74 4.00 10.05
CA PRO A 97 11.31 4.19 11.43
C PRO A 97 10.28 5.30 11.57
N THR A 98 9.23 5.06 12.34
CA THR A 98 8.26 6.09 12.73
C THR A 98 8.70 6.76 14.01
N ILE A 99 8.66 8.09 14.00
CA ILE A 99 8.98 8.93 15.16
C ILE A 99 7.67 9.59 15.60
N GLY A 100 7.29 9.34 16.84
CA GLY A 100 6.12 9.94 17.47
C GLY A 100 6.53 10.98 18.51
N PHE A 101 5.81 12.09 18.52
CA PHE A 101 5.93 13.16 19.50
C PHE A 101 4.52 13.55 19.95
N ALA A 102 4.20 13.32 21.22
CA ALA A 102 2.85 13.53 21.75
C ALA A 102 2.90 14.25 23.11
N PRO A 103 3.15 15.57 23.14
CA PRO A 103 3.17 16.31 24.39
C PRO A 103 1.80 16.25 25.06
N GLN A 104 1.79 15.97 26.36
CA GLN A 104 0.61 15.88 27.18
C GLN A 104 0.77 16.77 28.40
N GLY A 105 -0.24 17.57 28.68
CA GLY A 105 -0.36 18.36 29.89
C GLY A 105 -1.55 17.89 30.70
N SER A 106 -1.36 17.67 32.00
CA SER A 106 -2.45 17.39 32.93
C SER A 106 -2.38 18.31 34.15
N VAL A 107 -3.56 18.70 34.62
CA VAL A 107 -3.70 19.41 35.88
C VAL A 107 -4.33 18.44 36.87
N GLY A 108 -3.65 18.18 37.96
CA GLY A 108 -4.12 17.23 38.97
C GLY A 108 -3.81 17.76 40.40
N ASN A 109 -4.62 17.33 41.36
CA ASN A 109 -4.29 17.51 42.75
C ASN A 109 -3.32 16.42 43.18
N PHE A 110 -2.09 16.80 43.48
CA PHE A 110 -1.09 15.91 44.02
C PHE A 110 -1.32 15.73 45.53
N ASN A 111 -2.01 14.67 45.92
CA ASN A 111 -2.00 14.21 47.32
C ASN A 111 -0.72 13.37 47.48
N SER A 112 0.36 13.98 47.99
CA SER A 112 1.53 13.19 48.39
C SER A 112 1.21 12.52 49.74
N SER A 113 0.63 11.30 49.65
CA SER A 113 0.42 10.39 50.79
C SER A 113 1.72 9.88 51.41
N PHE A 114 2.88 10.28 50.88
CA PHE A 114 4.17 9.76 51.28
C PHE A 114 4.78 10.49 52.50
N LEU A 115 4.28 11.64 52.84
CA LEU A 115 4.70 12.37 54.07
C LEU A 115 3.49 12.44 54.98
N ASP A 116 3.60 11.79 56.13
CA ASP A 116 2.63 11.78 57.23
C ASP A 116 2.34 13.25 57.66
N GLY A 117 1.31 13.83 57.10
CA GLY A 117 0.97 15.24 57.32
C GLY A 117 0.23 15.89 56.18
N GLY A 118 -0.46 15.18 55.33
CA GLY A 118 -1.48 15.62 54.36
C GLY A 118 -1.43 17.07 53.92
N ILE A 119 -0.36 17.54 53.31
CA ILE A 119 -0.32 18.89 52.74
C ILE A 119 -1.06 18.80 51.37
N ASN A 120 -2.27 19.33 51.32
CA ASN A 120 -2.98 19.62 50.09
C ASN A 120 -2.21 20.72 49.36
N THR A 121 -1.21 20.36 48.59
CA THR A 121 -0.59 21.25 47.63
C THR A 121 -1.55 21.38 46.47
N GLY A 122 -2.11 22.56 46.25
CA GLY A 122 -3.12 22.85 45.22
C GLY A 122 -2.79 22.33 43.82
N ALA A 123 -3.58 22.64 42.84
CA ALA A 123 -3.44 22.14 41.47
C ALA A 123 -1.99 22.16 40.94
N ALA A 124 -1.41 20.98 40.73
CA ALA A 124 -0.08 20.83 40.15
C ALA A 124 -0.23 20.60 38.65
N TRP A 125 0.55 21.33 37.88
CA TRP A 125 0.67 21.13 36.42
C TRP A 125 1.73 20.07 36.17
N ASN A 126 1.36 19.00 35.46
CA ASN A 126 2.29 17.98 35.02
C ASN A 126 2.36 18.04 33.50
N TRP A 127 3.57 18.24 32.99
CA TRP A 127 3.85 18.19 31.55
C TRP A 127 4.73 16.98 31.25
N THR A 128 4.26 16.14 30.34
CA THR A 128 5.02 14.99 29.86
C THR A 128 5.24 15.17 28.36
N VAL A 129 6.48 15.00 27.94
CA VAL A 129 6.88 15.17 26.54
C VAL A 129 7.45 13.82 26.06
N PRO A 130 6.60 12.80 25.80
CA PRO A 130 7.07 11.52 25.33
C PRO A 130 7.57 11.61 23.89
N PHE A 131 8.74 11.06 23.68
CA PHE A 131 9.35 10.85 22.38
C PHE A 131 9.44 9.36 22.14
N THR A 132 8.78 8.87 21.07
CA THR A 132 8.76 7.45 20.74
C THR A 132 9.35 7.23 19.35
N ALA A 133 10.20 6.21 19.21
CA ALA A 133 10.70 5.73 17.95
C ALA A 133 10.33 4.25 17.82
N SER A 134 9.69 3.87 16.73
CA SER A 134 9.38 2.47 16.44
C SER A 134 9.81 2.10 15.03
N TRP A 135 10.39 0.93 14.90
CA TRP A 135 10.88 0.39 13.64
C TRP A 135 10.56 -1.09 13.55
N GLU A 136 9.91 -1.49 12.45
CA GLU A 136 9.61 -2.89 12.14
C GLU A 136 10.65 -3.41 11.15
N VAL A 137 11.47 -4.37 11.61
CA VAL A 137 12.46 -5.04 10.74
C VAL A 137 11.78 -6.18 10.00
N ASP A 138 11.92 -6.23 8.69
CA ASP A 138 11.24 -7.21 7.83
C ASP A 138 11.96 -8.57 7.76
N ILE A 139 12.10 -9.25 8.90
CA ILE A 139 12.81 -10.54 8.99
C ILE A 139 12.07 -11.64 8.23
N PHE A 140 10.74 -11.65 8.27
CA PHE A 140 9.89 -12.69 7.68
C PHE A 140 9.20 -12.27 6.37
N GLY A 141 9.56 -11.14 5.79
CA GLY A 141 9.00 -10.67 4.52
C GLY A 141 7.57 -10.12 4.62
N LYS A 142 7.08 -9.76 5.81
CA LYS A 142 5.75 -9.17 6.03
C LYS A 142 5.59 -7.85 5.26
N LEU A 143 6.54 -6.93 5.42
CA LEU A 143 6.53 -5.63 4.73
C LEU A 143 6.73 -5.81 3.23
N THR A 144 7.61 -6.73 2.84
CA THR A 144 7.85 -7.09 1.43
C THR A 144 6.58 -7.59 0.76
N ASN A 145 5.83 -8.48 1.40
CA ASN A 145 4.57 -8.98 0.84
C ASN A 145 3.49 -7.90 0.80
N ARG A 146 3.40 -7.05 1.84
CA ARG A 146 2.48 -5.90 1.86
C ARG A 146 2.77 -4.92 0.71
N LYS A 147 4.04 -4.62 0.44
CA LYS A 147 4.45 -3.78 -0.70
C LYS A 147 4.08 -4.43 -2.05
N ARG A 148 4.28 -5.76 -2.20
CA ARG A 148 3.90 -6.49 -3.42
C ARG A 148 2.39 -6.43 -3.64
N GLN A 149 1.60 -6.67 -2.58
CA GLN A 149 0.14 -6.58 -2.64
C GLN A 149 -0.32 -5.17 -3.02
N ALA A 150 0.25 -4.13 -2.41
CA ALA A 150 -0.08 -2.75 -2.73
C ALA A 150 0.30 -2.39 -4.19
N LYS A 151 1.40 -2.95 -4.71
CA LYS A 151 1.76 -2.78 -6.11
C LYS A 151 0.73 -3.40 -7.05
N VAL A 152 0.33 -4.65 -6.80
CA VAL A 152 -0.70 -5.33 -7.61
C VAL A 152 -2.03 -4.56 -7.57
N ASN A 153 -2.44 -4.06 -6.40
CA ASN A 153 -3.65 -3.25 -6.27
C ASN A 153 -3.57 -1.94 -7.08
N TYR A 154 -2.39 -1.31 -7.13
CA TYR A 154 -2.17 -0.13 -7.96
C TYR A 154 -2.24 -0.48 -9.45
N ASP A 155 -1.58 -1.55 -9.88
CA ASP A 155 -1.59 -2.01 -11.26
C ASP A 155 -3.04 -2.36 -11.71
N MET A 156 -3.83 -3.03 -10.86
CA MET A 156 -5.25 -3.34 -11.11
C MET A 156 -6.17 -2.11 -11.16
N ALA A 157 -5.85 -1.06 -10.43
CA ALA A 157 -6.65 0.17 -10.43
C ALA A 157 -6.43 1.00 -11.71
N GLY A 158 -5.31 0.79 -12.41
CA GLY A 158 -4.95 1.49 -13.64
C GLY A 158 -5.43 0.81 -14.91
N ASP A 159 -5.83 -0.48 -14.84
CA ASP A 159 -6.39 -1.26 -15.95
C ASP A 159 -7.90 -1.01 -16.10
#